data_f5ce6f4d33958c253390daa566f8df44
#
_entry.id   f5ce6f4d33958c253390daa566f8df44
#
_cell.length_a   1.000
_cell.length_b   1.000
_cell.length_c   1.000
_cell.angle_alpha   90.00
_cell.angle_beta   90.00
_cell.angle_gamma   90.00
#
_symmetry.space_group_name_H-M   'P 1'
#
loop_
_entity.id
_entity.type
_entity.pdbx_description
1 polymer ?
#
loop_
_entity_poly.entity_id
_entity_poly.type
_entity_poly.pdbx_seq_one_letter_code
_entity_poly.pdbx_strand_id
1 'polypeptide(L)'
;MIDEAIVLSERGDERWATAELLRVKGELLLLQGAPGAASTAEDHFRQALDWAHRQGALSWELRAASRLAQLWRDQHRVTEARALLGPVYGRFTEGFATTDLQAAKSLLQELE
;
A
#
# COMPACT_ATOMS: atom_id res chain seq x y z
N MET A 1 -19.41 7.25 0.47
CA MET A 1 -18.79 6.04 -0.08
C MET A 1 -17.37 6.31 -0.55
N ILE A 2 -16.49 5.32 -0.46
CA ILE A 2 -15.07 5.50 -0.79
C ILE A 2 -14.87 5.91 -2.26
N ASP A 3 -15.63 5.33 -3.19
CA ASP A 3 -15.50 5.69 -4.61
C ASP A 3 -15.86 7.15 -4.87
N GLU A 4 -16.87 7.68 -4.20
CA GLU A 4 -17.22 9.09 -4.31
C GLU A 4 -16.13 9.98 -3.73
N ALA A 5 -15.53 9.56 -2.61
CA ALA A 5 -14.43 10.28 -2.00
C ALA A 5 -13.21 10.34 -2.91
N ILE A 6 -12.91 9.24 -3.62
CA ILE A 6 -11.81 9.20 -4.58
C ILE A 6 -12.06 10.19 -5.73
N VAL A 7 -13.28 10.22 -6.27
CA VAL A 7 -13.63 11.15 -7.36
C VAL A 7 -13.50 12.60 -6.89
N LEU A 8 -13.99 12.92 -5.70
CA LEU A 8 -13.89 14.26 -5.13
C LEU A 8 -12.43 14.65 -4.88
N SER A 9 -11.63 13.71 -4.40
CA SER A 9 -10.21 13.91 -4.15
C SER A 9 -9.44 14.24 -5.44
N GLU A 10 -9.79 13.59 -6.54
CA GLU A 10 -9.16 13.85 -7.84
C GLU A 10 -9.50 15.22 -8.40
N ARG A 11 -10.67 15.75 -8.06
CA ARG A 11 -11.11 17.08 -8.52
C ARG A 11 -10.54 18.22 -7.71
N GLY A 12 -10.16 17.95 -6.47
CA GLY A 12 -9.60 18.96 -5.56
C GLY A 12 -8.09 18.89 -5.50
N ASP A 13 -7.53 19.65 -4.58
CA ASP A 13 -6.10 19.67 -4.33
C ASP A 13 -5.65 18.56 -3.36
N GLU A 14 -6.54 17.65 -3.01
CA GLU A 14 -6.30 16.58 -2.04
C GLU A 14 -5.81 15.29 -2.69
N ARG A 15 -4.90 15.40 -3.65
CA ARG A 15 -4.37 14.23 -4.39
C ARG A 15 -3.67 13.22 -3.50
N TRP A 16 -3.08 13.69 -2.40
CA TRP A 16 -2.44 12.82 -1.42
C TRP A 16 -3.43 11.83 -0.79
N ALA A 17 -4.70 12.24 -0.65
CA ALA A 17 -5.73 11.38 -0.07
C ALA A 17 -6.16 10.25 -1.01
N THR A 18 -5.95 10.40 -2.32
CA THR A 18 -6.33 9.39 -3.31
C THR A 18 -5.59 8.07 -3.06
N ALA A 19 -4.30 8.12 -2.79
CA ALA A 19 -3.51 6.93 -2.49
C ALA A 19 -4.05 6.20 -1.26
N GLU A 20 -4.38 6.94 -0.20
CA GLU A 20 -4.88 6.35 1.03
C GLU A 20 -6.27 5.76 0.85
N LEU A 21 -7.14 6.43 0.10
CA LEU A 21 -8.47 5.92 -0.18
C LEU A 21 -8.43 4.62 -1.00
N LEU A 22 -7.53 4.55 -1.96
CA LEU A 22 -7.33 3.33 -2.75
C LEU A 22 -6.83 2.18 -1.88
N ARG A 23 -5.91 2.46 -0.98
CA ARG A 23 -5.40 1.47 -0.03
C ARG A 23 -6.52 0.94 0.87
N VAL A 24 -7.31 1.85 1.46
CA VAL A 24 -8.43 1.48 2.33
C VAL A 24 -9.45 0.65 1.57
N LYS A 25 -9.76 1.02 0.35
CA LYS A 25 -10.69 0.26 -0.49
C LYS A 25 -10.19 -1.17 -0.74
N GLY A 26 -8.89 -1.32 -1.02
CA GLY A 26 -8.28 -2.63 -1.16
C GLY A 26 -8.40 -3.47 0.10
N GLU A 27 -8.15 -2.88 1.27
CA GLU A 27 -8.28 -3.58 2.54
C GLU A 27 -9.73 -4.01 2.81
N LEU A 28 -10.69 -3.16 2.50
CA LEU A 28 -12.11 -3.50 2.67
C LEU A 28 -12.53 -4.66 1.78
N LEU A 29 -12.03 -4.72 0.56
CA LEU A 29 -12.30 -5.83 -0.34
C LEU A 29 -11.77 -7.14 0.22
N LEU A 30 -10.57 -7.13 0.80
CA LEU A 30 -10.01 -8.32 1.44
C LEU A 30 -10.84 -8.78 2.64
N LEU A 31 -11.35 -7.82 3.44
CA LEU A 31 -12.19 -8.14 4.58
C LEU A 31 -13.52 -8.78 4.16
N GLN A 32 -14.06 -8.40 3.01
CA GLN A 32 -15.28 -8.97 2.49
C GLN A 32 -15.12 -10.43 2.05
N GLY A 33 -13.91 -10.82 1.65
CA GLY A 33 -13.59 -12.20 1.31
C GLY A 33 -14.32 -12.75 0.09
N ALA A 34 -14.82 -11.89 -0.79
CA ALA A 34 -15.54 -12.32 -1.99
C ALA A 34 -14.58 -13.00 -2.99
N PRO A 35 -15.10 -13.90 -3.85
CA PRO A 35 -14.27 -14.47 -4.91
C PRO A 35 -13.63 -13.39 -5.78
N GLY A 36 -12.33 -13.50 -6.02
CA GLY A 36 -11.58 -12.51 -6.78
C GLY A 36 -11.22 -11.25 -6.03
N ALA A 37 -11.60 -11.14 -4.74
CA ALA A 37 -11.29 -9.95 -3.93
C ALA A 37 -9.79 -9.67 -3.85
N ALA A 38 -8.98 -10.71 -3.72
CA ALA A 38 -7.53 -10.55 -3.64
C ALA A 38 -6.95 -9.90 -4.90
N SER A 39 -7.40 -10.30 -6.07
CA SER A 39 -6.95 -9.72 -7.34
C SER A 39 -7.36 -8.25 -7.46
N THR A 40 -8.60 -7.93 -7.09
CA THR A 40 -9.11 -6.56 -7.12
C THR A 40 -8.39 -5.69 -6.08
N ALA A 41 -8.16 -6.23 -4.89
CA ALA A 41 -7.41 -5.52 -3.84
C ALA A 41 -5.97 -5.23 -4.31
N GLU A 42 -5.33 -6.19 -4.96
CA GLU A 42 -3.99 -5.97 -5.51
C GLU A 42 -3.97 -4.79 -6.47
N ASP A 43 -4.96 -4.70 -7.38
CA ASP A 43 -5.06 -3.58 -8.30
C ASP A 43 -5.20 -2.24 -7.57
N HIS A 44 -6.00 -2.20 -6.52
CA HIS A 44 -6.17 -0.99 -5.73
C HIS A 44 -4.89 -0.59 -5.00
N PHE A 45 -4.17 -1.56 -4.44
CA PHE A 45 -2.89 -1.29 -3.78
C PHE A 45 -1.84 -0.79 -4.77
N ARG A 46 -1.80 -1.36 -5.99
CA ARG A 46 -0.89 -0.90 -7.04
C ARG A 46 -1.20 0.53 -7.47
N GLN A 47 -2.49 0.87 -7.60
CA GLN A 47 -2.90 2.23 -7.92
C GLN A 47 -2.52 3.20 -6.81
N ALA A 48 -2.71 2.80 -5.55
CA ALA A 48 -2.32 3.61 -4.40
C ALA A 48 -0.81 3.87 -4.39
N LEU A 49 -0.04 2.83 -4.66
CA LEU A 49 1.42 2.91 -4.73
C LEU A 49 1.87 3.88 -5.83
N ASP A 50 1.28 3.75 -7.01
CA ASP A 50 1.60 4.60 -8.16
C ASP A 50 1.26 6.07 -7.89
N TRP A 51 0.09 6.34 -7.31
CA TRP A 51 -0.30 7.70 -6.94
C TRP A 51 0.67 8.30 -5.93
N ALA A 52 1.01 7.56 -4.88
CA ALA A 52 1.93 8.03 -3.86
C ALA A 52 3.32 8.31 -4.45
N HIS A 53 3.78 7.43 -5.33
CA HIS A 53 5.07 7.59 -5.98
C HIS A 53 5.11 8.87 -6.85
N ARG A 54 4.07 9.09 -7.66
CA ARG A 54 3.99 10.27 -8.52
C ARG A 54 3.93 11.58 -7.72
N GLN A 55 3.30 11.55 -6.54
CA GLN A 55 3.18 12.71 -5.68
C GLN A 55 4.41 12.93 -4.79
N GLY A 56 5.36 12.02 -4.83
CA GLY A 56 6.52 12.08 -3.94
C GLY A 56 6.16 11.86 -2.47
N ALA A 57 5.04 11.20 -2.21
CA ALA A 57 4.53 10.97 -0.87
C ALA A 57 5.05 9.64 -0.32
N LEU A 58 6.30 9.64 0.16
CA LEU A 58 7.02 8.43 0.54
C LEU A 58 6.31 7.66 1.66
N SER A 59 5.70 8.33 2.64
CA SER A 59 4.97 7.66 3.73
C SER A 59 3.76 6.89 3.20
N TRP A 60 3.02 7.47 2.26
CA TRP A 60 1.88 6.81 1.63
C TRP A 60 2.31 5.68 0.72
N GLU A 61 3.42 5.87 0.04
CA GLU A 61 4.03 4.83 -0.79
C GLU A 61 4.41 3.62 0.08
N LEU A 62 4.99 3.86 1.24
CA LEU A 62 5.35 2.80 2.20
C LEU A 62 4.12 2.02 2.67
N ARG A 63 3.04 2.72 3.00
CA ARG A 63 1.79 2.07 3.44
C ARG A 63 1.23 1.17 2.35
N ALA A 64 1.15 1.69 1.12
CA ALA A 64 0.64 0.92 0.00
C ALA A 64 1.54 -0.28 -0.31
N ALA A 65 2.84 -0.08 -0.31
CA ALA A 65 3.80 -1.16 -0.55
C ALA A 65 3.72 -2.24 0.53
N SER A 66 3.58 -1.83 1.80
CA SER A 66 3.45 -2.78 2.91
C SER A 66 2.20 -3.64 2.78
N ARG A 67 1.08 -3.04 2.41
CA ARG A 67 -0.17 -3.81 2.24
C ARG A 67 -0.09 -4.77 1.07
N LEU A 68 0.48 -4.33 -0.04
CA LEU A 68 0.66 -5.20 -1.20
C LEU A 68 1.64 -6.34 -0.89
N ALA A 69 2.72 -6.04 -0.18
CA ALA A 69 3.69 -7.05 0.25
C ALA A 69 3.05 -8.09 1.17
N GLN A 70 2.18 -7.64 2.10
CA GLN A 70 1.44 -8.57 2.98
C GLN A 70 0.54 -9.50 2.15
N LEU A 71 -0.16 -8.96 1.17
CA LEU A 71 -1.02 -9.75 0.29
C LEU A 71 -0.19 -10.80 -0.46
N TRP A 72 0.93 -10.39 -1.03
CA TRP A 72 1.81 -11.32 -1.76
C TRP A 72 2.43 -12.37 -0.82
N ARG A 73 2.79 -11.99 0.41
CA ARG A 73 3.26 -12.95 1.41
C ARG A 73 2.21 -14.04 1.64
N ASP A 74 0.94 -13.63 1.81
CA ASP A 74 -0.16 -14.56 2.04
C ASP A 74 -0.41 -15.47 0.83
N GLN A 75 -0.02 -15.02 -0.35
CA GLN A 75 -0.08 -15.80 -1.59
C GLN A 75 1.21 -16.60 -1.86
N HIS A 76 2.12 -16.65 -0.90
CA HIS A 76 3.43 -17.30 -1.03
C HIS A 76 4.33 -16.68 -2.09
N ARG A 77 4.13 -15.40 -2.41
CA ARG A 77 4.94 -14.63 -3.36
C ARG A 77 5.97 -13.80 -2.60
N VAL A 78 6.80 -14.48 -1.81
CA VAL A 78 7.75 -13.84 -0.88
C VAL A 78 8.82 -13.02 -1.60
N THR A 79 9.38 -13.56 -2.67
CA THR A 79 10.43 -12.86 -3.44
C THR A 79 9.91 -11.55 -4.01
N GLU A 80 8.70 -11.58 -4.58
CA GLU A 80 8.08 -10.39 -5.15
C GLU A 80 7.76 -9.36 -4.07
N ALA A 81 7.25 -9.82 -2.91
CA ALA A 81 6.95 -8.95 -1.78
C ALA A 81 8.21 -8.24 -1.28
N ARG A 82 9.30 -8.97 -1.16
CA ARG A 82 10.58 -8.41 -0.73
C ARG A 82 11.12 -7.40 -1.75
N ALA A 83 11.04 -7.73 -3.03
CA ALA A 83 11.51 -6.85 -4.10
C ALA A 83 10.72 -5.55 -4.17
N LEU A 84 9.45 -5.57 -3.76
CA LEU A 84 8.61 -4.38 -3.71
C LEU A 84 8.93 -3.52 -2.49
N LEU A 85 8.89 -4.11 -1.31
CA LEU A 85 8.96 -3.37 -0.04
C LEU A 85 10.37 -2.91 0.31
N GLY A 86 11.37 -3.73 0.04
CA GLY A 86 12.75 -3.42 0.40
C GLY A 86 13.25 -2.07 -0.11
N PRO A 87 13.13 -1.79 -1.42
CA PRO A 87 13.58 -0.51 -1.96
C PRO A 87 12.81 0.69 -1.40
N VAL A 88 11.51 0.56 -1.16
CA VAL A 88 10.70 1.64 -0.59
C VAL A 88 11.17 1.94 0.85
N TYR A 89 11.31 0.90 1.65
CA TYR A 89 11.82 1.04 3.02
C TYR A 89 13.21 1.67 3.03
N GLY A 90 14.08 1.25 2.10
CA GLY A 90 15.46 1.75 2.01
C GLY A 90 15.60 3.22 1.65
N ARG A 91 14.53 3.85 1.17
CA ARG A 91 14.53 5.29 0.86
C ARG A 91 14.37 6.16 2.10
N PHE A 92 13.97 5.59 3.23
CA PHE A 92 13.85 6.34 4.48
C PHE A 92 15.22 6.51 5.13
N THR A 93 15.48 7.73 5.61
CA THR A 93 16.75 8.08 6.27
C THR A 93 16.55 8.41 7.74
N GLU A 94 15.30 8.59 8.17
CA GLU A 94 14.95 8.91 9.55
C GLU A 94 13.53 8.46 9.84
N GLY A 95 13.07 8.64 11.07
CA GLY A 95 11.70 8.29 11.43
C GLY A 95 11.48 6.80 11.68
N PHE A 96 12.53 6.02 11.89
CA PHE A 96 12.45 4.57 12.02
C PHE A 96 11.65 4.10 13.24
N ALA A 97 11.32 5.02 14.16
CA ALA A 97 10.47 4.72 15.30
C ALA A 97 8.97 4.81 14.97
N THR A 98 8.59 5.28 13.79
CA THR A 98 7.17 5.36 13.42
C THR A 98 6.56 3.98 13.26
N THR A 99 5.25 3.89 13.50
CA THR A 99 4.51 2.64 13.38
C THR A 99 4.66 2.03 11.98
N ASP A 100 4.56 2.86 10.94
CA ASP A 100 4.64 2.39 9.55
C ASP A 100 5.99 1.78 9.23
N LEU A 101 7.08 2.41 9.66
CA LEU A 101 8.43 1.90 9.40
C LEU A 101 8.74 0.67 10.25
N GLN A 102 8.26 0.63 11.49
CA GLN A 102 8.42 -0.56 12.33
C GLN A 102 7.67 -1.76 11.76
N ALA A 103 6.45 -1.53 11.28
CA ALA A 103 5.66 -2.58 10.63
C ALA A 103 6.33 -3.08 9.36
N ALA A 104 6.87 -2.17 8.54
CA ALA A 104 7.60 -2.54 7.33
C ALA A 104 8.85 -3.35 7.63
N LYS A 105 9.60 -2.96 8.66
CA LYS A 105 10.80 -3.69 9.09
C LYS A 105 10.45 -5.11 9.54
N SER A 106 9.39 -5.25 10.34
CA SER A 106 8.95 -6.56 10.80
C SER A 106 8.53 -7.45 9.64
N LEU A 107 7.81 -6.88 8.68
CA LEU A 107 7.38 -7.60 7.49
C LEU A 107 8.58 -8.05 6.64
N LEU A 108 9.56 -7.18 6.44
CA LEU A 108 10.78 -7.53 5.69
C LEU A 108 11.54 -8.67 6.38
N GLN A 109 11.56 -8.70 7.70
CA GLN A 109 12.18 -9.79 8.45
C GLN A 109 11.45 -11.10 8.24
N GLU A 110 10.11 -11.08 8.17
CA GLU A 110 9.33 -12.27 7.86
C GLU A 110 9.56 -12.78 6.43
N LEU A 111 9.92 -11.88 5.51
CA LEU A 111 10.14 -12.21 4.11
C LEU A 111 11.56 -12.73 3.80
N GLU A 112 12.43 -12.71 4.76
CA GLU A 112 13.80 -13.23 4.60
C GLU A 112 13.88 -14.75 4.52
#